data_033ef5fa07239f40a23a9873771df7ed
#
_entry.id   033ef5fa07239f40a23a9873771df7ed
#
_cell.length_a   1.000
_cell.length_b   1.000
_cell.length_c   1.000
_cell.angle_alpha   90.00
_cell.angle_beta   90.00
_cell.angle_gamma   90.00
#
_symmetry.space_group_name_H-M   'P 1'
#
loop_
_entity.id
_entity.type
_entity.pdbx_description
1 polymer ?
#
loop_
_entity_poly.entity_id
_entity_poly.type
_entity_poly.pdbx_seq_one_letter_code
_entity_poly.pdbx_strand_id
1 'polypeptide(L)'
;MFSLSNGIRKVLLASVASALCIGAALAQTPPLAGPGTIEPDGTVVVPAFRLPPSDYLSEAAKKALPRTPFDPEEPMMRAVAAGQAGALRARMPQLMAPRLDALKQMYEVTTQETEIAGVPAVRATPAGGVPQANRANILLNLPGGGFVMGAAPGTGMIESIPLAGLAGVEIVSITYRQAPEHVYPAATQDVLTVYRELLKTHKPQDIAIFGCSAGGLLTAETIAALVRDKLPLPAAIGIFCASADARWGGDSRAFGRPFQALAQREDSRAYFKDIDLFDPLVSPIEFPATLAQFPPTLVITGTRAFEMSAAVNTHKELVKAGSMPTCTSGMAWAMPFSTTLPCLNRARRSM
;
A
#
# COMPACT_ATOMS: atom_id res chain seq x y z
N MET A 1 12.03 -17.12 68.18
CA MET A 1 11.22 -18.27 67.69
C MET A 1 9.84 -17.72 67.32
N PHE A 2 9.61 -17.30 66.06
CA PHE A 2 8.32 -16.86 65.63
C PHE A 2 7.72 -17.91 64.72
N SER A 3 6.60 -18.52 65.17
CA SER A 3 5.81 -19.50 64.47
C SER A 3 4.96 -18.81 63.40
N LEU A 4 5.19 -19.10 62.14
CA LEU A 4 4.34 -18.66 61.04
C LEU A 4 3.04 -19.45 61.05
N SER A 5 1.90 -18.74 61.06
CA SER A 5 0.56 -19.34 61.13
C SER A 5 0.19 -20.12 59.86
N ASN A 6 -0.61 -21.19 60.02
CA ASN A 6 -1.05 -22.09 58.96
C ASN A 6 -1.80 -21.43 57.76
N GLY A 7 -2.15 -20.15 57.87
CA GLY A 7 -2.81 -19.40 56.80
C GLY A 7 -1.87 -19.03 55.64
N ILE A 8 -0.60 -18.72 55.90
CA ILE A 8 0.37 -18.29 54.87
C ILE A 8 0.81 -19.46 53.98
N ARG A 9 0.87 -20.67 54.54
CA ARG A 9 1.21 -21.89 53.76
C ARG A 9 0.15 -22.28 52.72
N LYS A 10 -1.12 -22.00 52.96
CA LYS A 10 -2.21 -22.29 51.99
C LYS A 10 -2.24 -21.28 50.87
N VAL A 11 -1.87 -20.00 51.08
CA VAL A 11 -1.82 -18.98 50.05
C VAL A 11 -0.64 -19.21 49.10
N LEU A 12 0.51 -19.60 49.62
CA LEU A 12 1.70 -19.90 48.78
C LEU A 12 1.53 -21.15 47.90
N LEU A 13 0.81 -22.18 48.38
CA LEU A 13 0.50 -23.41 47.58
C LEU A 13 -0.57 -23.14 46.48
N ALA A 14 -1.51 -22.25 46.71
CA ALA A 14 -2.48 -21.84 45.72
C ALA A 14 -1.86 -20.99 44.57
N SER A 15 -0.87 -20.16 44.89
CA SER A 15 -0.18 -19.33 43.91
C SER A 15 0.74 -20.12 42.98
N VAL A 16 1.32 -21.24 43.46
CA VAL A 16 2.17 -22.12 42.63
C VAL A 16 1.33 -23.02 41.73
N ALA A 17 0.13 -23.45 42.16
CA ALA A 17 -0.80 -24.23 41.33
C ALA A 17 -1.41 -23.40 40.18
N SER A 18 -1.66 -22.10 40.39
CA SER A 18 -2.16 -21.20 39.31
C SER A 18 -1.09 -20.86 38.27
N ALA A 19 0.19 -20.83 38.64
CA ALA A 19 1.28 -20.61 37.70
C ALA A 19 1.56 -21.81 36.78
N LEU A 20 1.22 -23.03 37.20
CA LEU A 20 1.38 -24.24 36.38
C LEU A 20 0.25 -24.47 35.36
N CYS A 21 -0.89 -23.78 35.52
CA CYS A 21 -2.00 -23.94 34.54
C CYS A 21 -1.92 -22.91 33.39
N ILE A 22 -1.06 -21.90 33.45
CA ILE A 22 -0.86 -20.95 32.35
C ILE A 22 0.10 -21.51 31.29
N GLY A 23 0.88 -22.53 31.60
CA GLY A 23 1.81 -23.20 30.69
C GLY A 23 1.21 -24.18 29.67
N ALA A 24 -0.08 -24.47 29.75
CA ALA A 24 -0.69 -25.55 28.92
C ALA A 24 -1.50 -25.03 27.72
N ALA A 25 -1.53 -23.73 27.47
CA ALA A 25 -2.25 -23.14 26.34
C ALA A 25 -1.33 -22.52 25.28
N LEU A 26 -0.04 -22.78 25.32
CA LEU A 26 0.79 -22.63 24.12
C LEU A 26 0.39 -23.75 23.18
N ALA A 27 -0.48 -23.42 22.22
CA ALA A 27 -0.89 -24.34 21.16
C ALA A 27 0.36 -25.04 20.63
N GLN A 28 0.40 -26.37 20.76
CA GLN A 28 1.46 -27.18 20.19
C GLN A 28 1.51 -26.87 18.70
N THR A 29 2.48 -26.07 18.31
CA THR A 29 2.81 -25.89 16.91
C THR A 29 3.19 -27.26 16.39
N PRO A 30 2.49 -27.84 15.40
CA PRO A 30 2.89 -29.13 14.85
C PRO A 30 4.35 -29.03 14.41
N PRO A 31 5.18 -30.07 14.62
CA PRO A 31 6.57 -30.03 14.25
C PRO A 31 6.70 -29.61 12.79
N LEU A 32 7.61 -28.68 12.52
CA LEU A 32 7.99 -28.32 11.16
C LEU A 32 8.38 -29.60 10.43
N ALA A 33 7.93 -29.77 9.20
CA ALA A 33 8.27 -30.92 8.38
C ALA A 33 9.76 -30.87 8.01
N GLY A 34 10.62 -31.42 8.87
CA GLY A 34 12.07 -31.51 8.66
C GLY A 34 12.84 -30.18 8.72
N PRO A 35 14.16 -30.21 8.81
CA PRO A 35 15.02 -29.05 8.64
C PRO A 35 14.98 -28.60 7.18
N GLY A 36 14.95 -27.28 6.94
CA GLY A 36 15.21 -26.73 5.60
C GLY A 36 16.60 -27.12 5.12
N THR A 37 16.82 -27.09 3.81
CA THR A 37 18.13 -27.31 3.20
C THR A 37 18.64 -26.02 2.56
N ILE A 38 19.96 -25.88 2.49
CA ILE A 38 20.62 -24.79 1.78
C ILE A 38 21.32 -25.38 0.56
N GLU A 39 20.99 -24.87 -0.61
CA GLU A 39 21.61 -25.27 -1.88
C GLU A 39 22.98 -24.58 -2.07
N PRO A 40 23.84 -25.07 -2.98
CA PRO A 40 25.17 -24.51 -3.17
C PRO A 40 25.22 -23.05 -3.58
N ASP A 41 24.16 -22.52 -4.21
CA ASP A 41 24.01 -21.11 -4.58
C ASP A 41 23.48 -20.22 -3.45
N GLY A 42 23.25 -20.81 -2.25
CA GLY A 42 22.67 -20.12 -1.09
C GLY A 42 21.13 -20.13 -1.04
N THR A 43 20.47 -20.76 -1.99
CA THR A 43 19.00 -20.92 -1.96
C THR A 43 18.57 -21.72 -0.74
N VAL A 44 17.64 -21.16 0.05
CA VAL A 44 17.06 -21.83 1.21
C VAL A 44 15.75 -22.51 0.82
N VAL A 45 15.73 -23.83 0.84
CA VAL A 45 14.52 -24.62 0.64
C VAL A 45 13.80 -24.71 1.98
N VAL A 46 12.68 -23.99 2.12
CA VAL A 46 11.86 -23.99 3.33
C VAL A 46 10.77 -25.06 3.20
N PRO A 47 10.67 -26.02 4.15
CA PRO A 47 9.55 -26.97 4.18
C PRO A 47 8.21 -26.27 4.27
N ALA A 48 7.14 -26.96 3.86
CA ALA A 48 5.79 -26.44 4.02
C ALA A 48 5.50 -26.10 5.49
N PHE A 49 5.06 -24.87 5.76
CA PHE A 49 4.75 -24.40 7.11
C PHE A 49 3.39 -23.70 7.14
N ARG A 50 2.84 -23.55 8.34
CA ARG A 50 1.63 -22.77 8.58
C ARG A 50 2.01 -21.37 9.02
N LEU A 51 1.42 -20.37 8.38
CA LEU A 51 1.55 -18.98 8.77
C LEU A 51 0.24 -18.50 9.43
N PRO A 52 0.14 -18.50 10.77
CA PRO A 52 -1.06 -18.08 11.46
C PRO A 52 -1.30 -16.57 11.29
N PRO A 53 -2.52 -16.06 11.57
CA PRO A 53 -2.74 -14.63 11.70
C PRO A 53 -1.75 -14.01 12.68
N SER A 54 -1.28 -12.78 12.41
CA SER A 54 -0.38 -12.09 13.32
C SER A 54 -1.06 -11.78 14.66
N ASP A 55 -0.33 -11.90 15.76
CA ASP A 55 -0.81 -11.54 17.11
C ASP A 55 -1.04 -10.03 17.27
N TYR A 56 -0.43 -9.22 16.41
CA TYR A 56 -0.63 -7.77 16.39
C TYR A 56 -1.92 -7.32 15.67
N LEU A 57 -2.65 -8.24 15.02
CA LEU A 57 -3.93 -7.92 14.43
C LEU A 57 -5.00 -7.76 15.52
N SER A 58 -5.84 -6.72 15.39
CA SER A 58 -7.06 -6.63 16.19
C SER A 58 -8.01 -7.79 15.84
N GLU A 59 -8.91 -8.14 16.76
CA GLU A 59 -9.91 -9.18 16.51
C GLU A 59 -10.81 -8.84 15.30
N ALA A 60 -11.12 -7.57 15.07
CA ALA A 60 -11.84 -7.14 13.89
C ALA A 60 -11.02 -7.41 12.61
N ALA A 61 -9.73 -7.12 12.62
CA ALA A 61 -8.85 -7.40 11.48
C ALA A 61 -8.68 -8.90 11.23
N LYS A 62 -8.56 -9.73 12.28
CA LYS A 62 -8.51 -11.19 12.14
C LYS A 62 -9.80 -11.76 11.53
N LYS A 63 -10.97 -11.21 11.90
CA LYS A 63 -12.27 -11.58 11.30
C LYS A 63 -12.38 -11.21 9.83
N ALA A 64 -11.76 -10.09 9.44
CA ALA A 64 -11.76 -9.58 8.07
C ALA A 64 -10.74 -10.25 7.15
N LEU A 65 -9.87 -11.12 7.66
CA LEU A 65 -8.91 -11.83 6.82
C LEU A 65 -9.64 -12.70 5.76
N PRO A 66 -9.11 -12.73 4.52
CA PRO A 66 -9.62 -13.62 3.48
C PRO A 66 -9.70 -15.07 3.94
N ARG A 67 -10.80 -15.74 3.67
CA ARG A 67 -11.03 -17.17 3.98
C ARG A 67 -10.82 -18.07 2.77
N THR A 68 -10.83 -17.49 1.58
CA THR A 68 -10.55 -18.19 0.33
C THR A 68 -9.11 -17.94 -0.09
N PRO A 69 -8.40 -18.97 -0.58
CA PRO A 69 -7.10 -18.78 -1.21
C PRO A 69 -7.22 -17.82 -2.39
N PHE A 70 -6.15 -17.08 -2.64
CA PHE A 70 -6.03 -16.33 -3.90
C PHE A 70 -5.92 -17.37 -5.04
N ASP A 71 -6.79 -17.20 -6.03
CA ASP A 71 -6.77 -18.00 -7.25
C ASP A 71 -6.20 -17.13 -8.39
N PRO A 72 -4.99 -17.45 -8.92
CA PRO A 72 -4.46 -16.75 -10.08
C PRO A 72 -5.31 -16.94 -11.34
N GLU A 73 -6.16 -17.96 -11.35
CA GLU A 73 -7.13 -18.22 -12.42
C GLU A 73 -8.51 -17.59 -12.16
N GLU A 74 -8.58 -16.69 -11.16
CA GLU A 74 -9.81 -15.93 -10.94
C GLU A 74 -10.31 -15.26 -12.22
N PRO A 75 -11.63 -15.21 -12.45
CA PRO A 75 -12.22 -14.68 -13.69
C PRO A 75 -11.71 -13.28 -14.07
N MET A 76 -11.47 -12.42 -13.11
CA MET A 76 -10.93 -11.07 -13.35
C MET A 76 -9.51 -11.12 -13.94
N MET A 77 -8.65 -11.97 -13.40
CA MET A 77 -7.28 -12.12 -13.89
C MET A 77 -7.24 -12.73 -15.28
N ARG A 78 -8.09 -13.73 -15.54
CA ARG A 78 -8.25 -14.30 -16.89
C ARG A 78 -8.75 -13.27 -17.89
N ALA A 79 -9.69 -12.41 -17.50
CA ALA A 79 -10.19 -11.35 -18.38
C ALA A 79 -9.12 -10.31 -18.71
N VAL A 80 -8.27 -9.94 -17.74
CA VAL A 80 -7.10 -9.06 -17.98
C VAL A 80 -6.13 -9.72 -18.98
N ALA A 81 -5.77 -10.98 -18.75
CA ALA A 81 -4.88 -11.75 -19.62
C ALA A 81 -5.48 -11.93 -21.03
N ALA A 82 -6.80 -11.97 -21.16
CA ALA A 82 -7.53 -12.01 -22.44
C ALA A 82 -7.69 -10.63 -23.12
N GLY A 83 -7.02 -9.57 -22.62
CA GLY A 83 -7.08 -8.22 -23.19
C GLY A 83 -8.38 -7.45 -22.85
N GLN A 84 -9.18 -7.91 -21.90
CA GLN A 84 -10.46 -7.29 -21.51
C GLN A 84 -10.32 -6.25 -20.40
N ALA A 85 -9.13 -5.75 -20.14
CA ALA A 85 -8.86 -4.80 -19.07
C ALA A 85 -9.72 -3.53 -19.16
N GLY A 86 -9.92 -2.98 -20.35
CA GLY A 86 -10.76 -1.80 -20.57
C GLY A 86 -12.23 -2.04 -20.17
N ALA A 87 -12.81 -3.17 -20.54
CA ALA A 87 -14.17 -3.53 -20.15
C ALA A 87 -14.33 -3.74 -18.64
N LEU A 88 -13.32 -4.31 -17.99
CA LEU A 88 -13.28 -4.46 -16.53
C LEU A 88 -13.17 -3.10 -15.83
N ARG A 89 -12.29 -2.21 -16.29
CA ARG A 89 -12.18 -0.85 -15.76
C ARG A 89 -13.51 -0.10 -15.80
N ALA A 90 -14.23 -0.20 -16.94
CA ALA A 90 -15.54 0.43 -17.09
C ALA A 90 -16.59 -0.08 -16.08
N ARG A 91 -16.47 -1.33 -15.62
CA ARG A 91 -17.39 -1.94 -14.63
C ARG A 91 -16.95 -1.76 -13.19
N MET A 92 -15.70 -1.40 -12.95
CA MET A 92 -15.14 -1.31 -11.60
C MET A 92 -15.92 -0.37 -10.67
N PRO A 93 -16.35 0.83 -11.09
CA PRO A 93 -17.16 1.72 -10.25
C PRO A 93 -18.42 1.06 -9.72
N GLN A 94 -19.17 0.34 -10.58
CA GLN A 94 -20.39 -0.35 -10.18
C GLN A 94 -20.12 -1.52 -9.22
N LEU A 95 -19.05 -2.29 -9.48
CA LEU A 95 -18.66 -3.40 -8.62
C LEU A 95 -18.23 -2.92 -7.23
N MET A 96 -17.64 -1.74 -7.14
CA MET A 96 -17.14 -1.18 -5.89
C MET A 96 -18.14 -0.27 -5.17
N ALA A 97 -19.23 0.13 -5.84
CA ALA A 97 -20.19 1.11 -5.29
C ALA A 97 -20.68 0.79 -3.87
N PRO A 98 -21.12 -0.43 -3.53
CA PRO A 98 -21.62 -0.72 -2.17
C PRO A 98 -20.55 -0.47 -1.10
N ARG A 99 -19.29 -0.79 -1.41
CA ARG A 99 -18.17 -0.57 -0.50
C ARG A 99 -17.81 0.90 -0.38
N LEU A 100 -17.77 1.61 -1.49
CA LEU A 100 -17.46 3.04 -1.50
C LEU A 100 -18.53 3.84 -0.77
N ASP A 101 -19.80 3.47 -0.90
CA ASP A 101 -20.91 4.10 -0.19
C ASP A 101 -20.80 3.88 1.33
N ALA A 102 -20.44 2.67 1.76
CA ALA A 102 -20.18 2.39 3.16
C ALA A 102 -18.98 3.21 3.70
N LEU A 103 -17.92 3.38 2.92
CA LEU A 103 -16.78 4.23 3.30
C LEU A 103 -17.17 5.70 3.38
N LYS A 104 -17.92 6.22 2.40
CA LYS A 104 -18.43 7.62 2.43
C LYS A 104 -19.27 7.91 3.68
N GLN A 105 -20.13 6.98 4.06
CA GLN A 105 -20.92 7.11 5.29
C GLN A 105 -20.04 7.03 6.55
N MET A 106 -19.09 6.07 6.59
CA MET A 106 -18.24 5.85 7.77
C MET A 106 -17.31 7.03 8.05
N TYR A 107 -16.77 7.66 7.00
CA TYR A 107 -15.79 8.73 7.10
C TYR A 107 -16.37 10.12 6.84
N GLU A 108 -17.68 10.23 6.61
CA GLU A 108 -18.39 11.49 6.34
C GLU A 108 -17.74 12.28 5.20
N VAL A 109 -17.61 11.64 4.03
CA VAL A 109 -16.96 12.18 2.84
C VAL A 109 -17.94 12.20 1.66
N THR A 110 -17.92 13.28 0.90
CA THR A 110 -18.58 13.40 -0.40
C THR A 110 -17.56 13.19 -1.52
N THR A 111 -18.03 12.67 -2.66
CA THR A 111 -17.19 12.49 -3.84
C THR A 111 -17.84 13.16 -5.05
N GLN A 112 -17.01 13.78 -5.90
CA GLN A 112 -17.46 14.45 -7.11
C GLN A 112 -16.53 14.08 -8.26
N GLU A 113 -17.08 13.55 -9.33
CA GLU A 113 -16.35 13.35 -10.57
C GLU A 113 -16.01 14.69 -11.21
N THR A 114 -14.83 14.79 -11.79
CA THR A 114 -14.29 16.01 -12.39
C THR A 114 -13.24 15.65 -13.44
N GLU A 115 -12.68 16.65 -14.06
CA GLU A 115 -11.55 16.53 -14.97
C GLU A 115 -10.54 17.64 -14.65
N ILE A 116 -9.25 17.33 -14.72
CA ILE A 116 -8.17 18.31 -14.51
C ILE A 116 -7.24 18.26 -15.73
N ALA A 117 -7.25 19.32 -16.50
CA ALA A 117 -6.46 19.45 -17.72
C ALA A 117 -6.60 18.26 -18.71
N GLY A 118 -7.81 17.74 -18.88
CA GLY A 118 -8.11 16.61 -19.75
C GLY A 118 -7.93 15.22 -19.09
N VAL A 119 -7.51 15.16 -17.83
CA VAL A 119 -7.34 13.91 -17.09
C VAL A 119 -8.57 13.68 -16.18
N PRO A 120 -9.33 12.58 -16.36
CA PRO A 120 -10.47 12.26 -15.52
C PRO A 120 -10.04 12.09 -14.05
N ALA A 121 -10.81 12.64 -13.13
CA ALA A 121 -10.51 12.65 -11.72
C ALA A 121 -11.77 12.54 -10.85
N VAL A 122 -11.58 12.22 -9.57
CA VAL A 122 -12.63 12.29 -8.55
C VAL A 122 -12.08 13.07 -7.35
N ARG A 123 -12.81 14.07 -6.90
CA ARG A 123 -12.54 14.77 -5.64
C ARG A 123 -13.23 14.07 -4.50
N ALA A 124 -12.52 13.82 -3.41
CA ALA A 124 -13.05 13.37 -2.13
C ALA A 124 -12.89 14.50 -1.12
N THR A 125 -14.00 14.96 -0.56
CA THR A 125 -14.04 16.12 0.35
C THR A 125 -14.80 15.76 1.62
N PRO A 126 -14.33 16.15 2.83
CA PRO A 126 -15.11 16.00 4.06
C PRO A 126 -16.51 16.60 3.90
N ALA A 127 -17.55 15.89 4.32
CA ALA A 127 -18.95 16.33 4.15
C ALA A 127 -19.26 17.67 4.85
N GLY A 128 -18.59 17.95 5.97
CA GLY A 128 -18.65 19.24 6.67
C GLY A 128 -17.78 20.34 6.05
N GLY A 129 -17.16 20.08 4.88
CA GLY A 129 -16.19 20.96 4.25
C GLY A 129 -14.78 20.82 4.82
N VAL A 130 -13.81 21.35 4.10
CA VAL A 130 -12.40 21.34 4.54
C VAL A 130 -12.21 22.38 5.64
N PRO A 131 -11.70 22.00 6.83
CA PRO A 131 -11.38 22.94 7.91
C PRO A 131 -10.45 24.07 7.44
N GLN A 132 -10.59 25.26 8.02
CA GLN A 132 -9.84 26.45 7.60
C GLN A 132 -8.33 26.22 7.59
N ALA A 133 -7.80 25.47 8.55
CA ALA A 133 -6.37 25.15 8.63
C ALA A 133 -5.86 24.31 7.44
N ASN A 134 -6.73 23.57 6.76
CA ASN A 134 -6.37 22.67 5.67
C ASN A 134 -6.82 23.17 4.29
N ARG A 135 -7.47 24.34 4.18
CA ARG A 135 -8.05 24.81 2.92
C ARG A 135 -7.04 25.04 1.80
N ALA A 136 -5.79 25.33 2.16
CA ALA A 136 -4.73 25.49 1.18
C ALA A 136 -4.17 24.13 0.70
N ASN A 137 -4.37 23.09 1.49
CA ASN A 137 -3.76 21.79 1.25
C ASN A 137 -4.60 20.93 0.29
N ILE A 138 -3.91 20.24 -0.61
CA ILE A 138 -4.52 19.27 -1.52
C ILE A 138 -3.63 18.03 -1.62
N LEU A 139 -4.23 16.86 -1.62
CA LEU A 139 -3.51 15.61 -1.84
C LEU A 139 -3.88 15.04 -3.22
N LEU A 140 -2.88 14.67 -4.00
CA LEU A 140 -3.05 13.98 -5.27
C LEU A 140 -2.85 12.48 -5.06
N ASN A 141 -3.90 11.71 -5.27
CA ASN A 141 -3.88 10.25 -5.19
C ASN A 141 -3.67 9.62 -6.57
N LEU A 142 -2.73 8.70 -6.64
CA LEU A 142 -2.43 7.88 -7.81
C LEU A 142 -2.89 6.45 -7.54
N PRO A 143 -4.00 6.00 -8.12
CA PRO A 143 -4.59 4.70 -7.81
C PRO A 143 -3.68 3.52 -8.15
N GLY A 144 -3.66 2.51 -7.28
CA GLY A 144 -3.07 1.21 -7.59
C GLY A 144 -3.93 0.41 -8.57
N GLY A 145 -3.33 -0.63 -9.16
CA GLY A 145 -4.00 -1.52 -10.11
C GLY A 145 -3.09 -2.04 -11.21
N GLY A 146 -1.78 -2.17 -10.94
CA GLY A 146 -0.79 -2.76 -11.85
C GLY A 146 -0.61 -2.00 -13.17
N PHE A 147 -0.93 -0.71 -13.22
CA PHE A 147 -1.00 0.10 -14.44
C PHE A 147 -2.00 -0.43 -15.49
N VAL A 148 -2.93 -1.27 -15.07
CA VAL A 148 -3.94 -1.91 -15.93
C VAL A 148 -5.35 -1.67 -15.41
N MET A 149 -5.57 -1.66 -14.09
CA MET A 149 -6.88 -1.67 -13.45
C MET A 149 -7.13 -0.49 -12.50
N GLY A 150 -6.19 0.45 -12.36
CA GLY A 150 -6.34 1.60 -11.47
C GLY A 150 -7.28 2.65 -12.03
N ALA A 151 -8.22 3.16 -11.22
CA ALA A 151 -9.11 4.24 -11.64
C ALA A 151 -9.57 5.06 -10.43
N ALA A 152 -9.74 6.38 -10.64
CA ALA A 152 -10.19 7.30 -9.62
C ALA A 152 -11.53 6.88 -9.00
N PRO A 153 -12.60 6.60 -9.78
CA PRO A 153 -13.92 6.27 -9.22
C PRO A 153 -14.00 4.87 -8.61
N GLY A 154 -12.92 4.09 -8.65
CA GLY A 154 -12.83 2.74 -8.11
C GLY A 154 -11.78 2.63 -7.04
N THR A 155 -10.62 2.06 -7.38
CA THR A 155 -9.52 1.78 -6.45
C THR A 155 -9.00 3.04 -5.76
N GLY A 156 -8.97 4.18 -6.46
CA GLY A 156 -8.53 5.46 -5.87
C GLY A 156 -9.39 5.95 -4.73
N MET A 157 -10.69 5.70 -4.76
CA MET A 157 -11.59 6.11 -3.67
C MET A 157 -11.46 5.25 -2.41
N ILE A 158 -10.96 4.01 -2.51
CA ILE A 158 -10.68 3.20 -1.31
C ILE A 158 -9.63 3.87 -0.42
N GLU A 159 -8.64 4.52 -1.03
CA GLU A 159 -7.58 5.22 -0.32
C GLU A 159 -8.01 6.64 0.05
N SER A 160 -8.65 7.34 -0.89
CA SER A 160 -8.95 8.76 -0.77
C SER A 160 -10.04 9.05 0.26
N ILE A 161 -11.13 8.27 0.32
CA ILE A 161 -12.25 8.52 1.23
C ILE A 161 -11.82 8.48 2.70
N PRO A 162 -11.15 7.41 3.20
CA PRO A 162 -10.70 7.38 4.59
C PRO A 162 -9.73 8.51 4.94
N LEU A 163 -8.79 8.81 4.05
CA LEU A 163 -7.81 9.86 4.29
C LEU A 163 -8.46 11.25 4.29
N ALA A 164 -9.38 11.54 3.37
CA ALA A 164 -10.09 12.81 3.34
C ALA A 164 -10.88 13.05 4.63
N GLY A 165 -11.63 12.04 5.11
CA GLY A 165 -12.41 12.16 6.33
C GLY A 165 -11.58 12.24 7.61
N LEU A 166 -10.46 11.50 7.69
CA LEU A 166 -9.63 11.48 8.89
C LEU A 166 -8.71 12.70 8.99
N ALA A 167 -8.12 13.12 7.86
CA ALA A 167 -7.20 14.25 7.82
C ALA A 167 -7.92 15.60 7.65
N GLY A 168 -9.20 15.60 7.27
CA GLY A 168 -9.95 16.82 7.01
C GLY A 168 -9.36 17.61 5.83
N VAL A 169 -8.98 16.94 4.74
CA VAL A 169 -8.31 17.54 3.59
C VAL A 169 -8.99 17.11 2.29
N GLU A 170 -8.95 17.94 1.27
CA GLU A 170 -9.38 17.56 -0.08
C GLU A 170 -8.36 16.62 -0.73
N ILE A 171 -8.86 15.55 -1.35
CA ILE A 171 -8.05 14.62 -2.11
C ILE A 171 -8.57 14.52 -3.54
N VAL A 172 -7.69 14.70 -4.49
CA VAL A 172 -7.95 14.45 -5.92
C VAL A 172 -7.34 13.11 -6.29
N SER A 173 -8.15 12.17 -6.72
CA SER A 173 -7.69 10.92 -7.32
C SER A 173 -7.86 10.98 -8.83
N ILE A 174 -6.88 10.55 -9.59
CA ILE A 174 -6.90 10.62 -11.06
C ILE A 174 -7.04 9.26 -11.72
N THR A 175 -7.62 9.23 -12.91
CA THR A 175 -7.60 8.06 -13.79
C THR A 175 -6.57 8.32 -14.88
N TYR A 176 -5.34 7.89 -14.63
CA TYR A 176 -4.25 8.04 -15.59
C TYR A 176 -4.34 6.97 -16.70
N ARG A 177 -3.72 7.23 -17.84
CA ARG A 177 -3.65 6.29 -18.97
C ARG A 177 -2.89 5.03 -18.60
N GLN A 178 -3.41 3.87 -19.02
CA GLN A 178 -2.98 2.54 -18.58
C GLN A 178 -2.81 1.57 -19.73
N ALA A 179 -2.09 0.48 -19.47
CA ALA A 179 -1.98 -0.65 -20.39
C ALA A 179 -3.33 -1.42 -20.48
N PRO A 180 -3.57 -2.12 -21.57
CA PRO A 180 -2.69 -2.26 -22.73
C PRO A 180 -2.79 -1.08 -23.72
N GLU A 181 -3.77 -0.18 -23.58
CA GLU A 181 -4.03 0.90 -24.54
C GLU A 181 -2.90 1.94 -24.55
N HIS A 182 -2.25 2.15 -23.42
CA HIS A 182 -1.16 3.09 -23.25
C HIS A 182 -0.04 2.48 -22.43
N VAL A 183 1.17 2.67 -22.88
CA VAL A 183 2.39 2.20 -22.21
C VAL A 183 3.16 3.37 -21.57
N TYR A 184 4.20 3.06 -20.81
CA TYR A 184 5.11 4.04 -20.26
C TYR A 184 5.62 5.00 -21.37
N PRO A 185 5.68 6.33 -21.11
CA PRO A 185 5.46 7.03 -19.85
C PRO A 185 4.07 7.70 -19.73
N ALA A 186 3.01 7.16 -20.35
CA ALA A 186 1.71 7.82 -20.45
C ALA A 186 1.13 8.22 -19.09
N ALA A 187 1.18 7.34 -18.08
CA ALA A 187 0.68 7.63 -16.75
C ALA A 187 1.46 8.77 -16.10
N THR A 188 2.79 8.74 -16.16
CA THR A 188 3.66 9.80 -15.63
C THR A 188 3.35 11.17 -16.29
N GLN A 189 3.10 11.18 -17.61
CA GLN A 189 2.70 12.40 -18.33
C GLN A 189 1.37 12.97 -17.84
N ASP A 190 0.39 12.10 -17.56
CA ASP A 190 -0.90 12.52 -17.03
C ASP A 190 -0.76 13.13 -15.63
N VAL A 191 0.03 12.49 -14.75
CA VAL A 191 0.32 13.04 -13.42
C VAL A 191 0.99 14.38 -13.50
N LEU A 192 2.01 14.54 -14.36
CA LEU A 192 2.69 15.82 -14.57
C LEU A 192 1.74 16.91 -15.10
N THR A 193 0.80 16.54 -15.97
CA THR A 193 -0.22 17.46 -16.49
C THR A 193 -1.12 17.95 -15.36
N VAL A 194 -1.64 17.05 -14.54
CA VAL A 194 -2.48 17.40 -13.39
C VAL A 194 -1.68 18.22 -12.37
N TYR A 195 -0.45 17.81 -12.06
CA TYR A 195 0.38 18.53 -11.10
C TYR A 195 0.67 19.97 -11.52
N ARG A 196 1.00 20.19 -12.80
CA ARG A 196 1.17 21.56 -13.35
C ARG A 196 -0.10 22.40 -13.25
N GLU A 197 -1.27 21.77 -13.42
CA GLU A 197 -2.55 22.48 -13.26
C GLU A 197 -2.81 22.85 -11.80
N LEU A 198 -2.52 21.93 -10.86
CA LEU A 198 -2.63 22.22 -9.43
C LEU A 198 -1.69 23.35 -8.98
N LEU A 199 -0.50 23.46 -9.56
CA LEU A 199 0.45 24.54 -9.26
C LEU A 199 -0.06 25.93 -9.65
N LYS A 200 -1.10 26.07 -10.49
CA LYS A 200 -1.71 27.36 -10.81
C LYS A 200 -2.55 27.92 -9.64
N THR A 201 -3.02 27.04 -8.76
CA THR A 201 -3.94 27.40 -7.67
C THR A 201 -3.39 27.05 -6.28
N HIS A 202 -2.39 26.19 -6.19
CA HIS A 202 -1.76 25.75 -4.94
C HIS A 202 -0.26 25.97 -4.99
N LYS A 203 0.33 26.31 -3.85
CA LYS A 203 1.79 26.33 -3.72
C LYS A 203 2.32 24.89 -3.65
N PRO A 204 3.54 24.61 -4.12
CA PRO A 204 4.13 23.28 -4.01
C PRO A 204 4.12 22.72 -2.58
N GLN A 205 4.29 23.60 -1.58
CA GLN A 205 4.28 23.26 -0.15
C GLN A 205 2.90 22.85 0.39
N ASP A 206 1.85 23.11 -0.38
CA ASP A 206 0.46 22.78 -0.02
C ASP A 206 -0.03 21.52 -0.77
N ILE A 207 0.82 20.92 -1.61
CA ILE A 207 0.50 19.72 -2.40
C ILE A 207 1.28 18.51 -1.84
N ALA A 208 0.61 17.38 -1.61
CA ALA A 208 1.27 16.09 -1.44
C ALA A 208 0.79 15.10 -2.50
N ILE A 209 1.66 14.16 -2.90
CA ILE A 209 1.34 13.11 -3.88
C ILE A 209 1.50 11.75 -3.20
N PHE A 210 0.55 10.86 -3.37
CA PHE A 210 0.64 9.52 -2.82
C PHE A 210 -0.06 8.49 -3.71
N GLY A 211 0.28 7.24 -3.52
CA GLY A 211 -0.41 6.13 -4.17
C GLY A 211 0.01 4.79 -3.60
N CYS A 212 -0.79 3.76 -3.87
CA CYS A 212 -0.54 2.39 -3.47
C CYS A 212 -0.18 1.53 -4.68
N SER A 213 0.70 0.53 -4.52
CA SER A 213 1.08 -0.41 -5.56
C SER A 213 1.63 0.31 -6.81
N ALA A 214 1.05 0.09 -7.99
CA ALA A 214 1.41 0.83 -9.20
C ALA A 214 1.39 2.36 -8.98
N GLY A 215 0.42 2.88 -8.21
CA GLY A 215 0.34 4.30 -7.87
C GLY A 215 1.50 4.79 -6.99
N GLY A 216 1.99 3.94 -6.10
CA GLY A 216 3.17 4.25 -5.28
C GLY A 216 4.46 4.29 -6.10
N LEU A 217 4.64 3.36 -7.05
CA LEU A 217 5.74 3.41 -8.02
C LEU A 217 5.61 4.64 -8.91
N LEU A 218 4.41 4.93 -9.45
CA LEU A 218 4.13 6.11 -10.25
C LEU A 218 4.42 7.41 -9.48
N THR A 219 4.22 7.43 -8.15
CA THR A 219 4.63 8.55 -7.30
C THR A 219 6.14 8.76 -7.38
N ALA A 220 6.94 7.70 -7.23
CA ALA A 220 8.40 7.79 -7.34
C ALA A 220 8.87 8.20 -8.74
N GLU A 221 8.28 7.63 -9.81
CA GLU A 221 8.53 8.02 -11.20
C GLU A 221 8.20 9.50 -11.44
N THR A 222 7.07 9.97 -10.87
CA THR A 222 6.66 11.38 -10.98
C THR A 222 7.70 12.31 -10.35
N ILE A 223 8.21 11.99 -9.15
CA ILE A 223 9.24 12.82 -8.52
C ILE A 223 10.54 12.80 -9.34
N ALA A 224 10.96 11.66 -9.86
CA ALA A 224 12.12 11.58 -10.75
C ALA A 224 11.94 12.47 -12.01
N ALA A 225 10.76 12.47 -12.59
CA ALA A 225 10.43 13.32 -13.73
C ALA A 225 10.40 14.82 -13.36
N LEU A 226 9.84 15.18 -12.19
CA LEU A 226 9.87 16.56 -11.69
C LEU A 226 11.30 17.06 -11.47
N VAL A 227 12.18 16.22 -10.90
CA VAL A 227 13.60 16.52 -10.71
C VAL A 227 14.30 16.73 -12.05
N ARG A 228 14.11 15.82 -13.02
CA ARG A 228 14.65 15.96 -14.37
C ARG A 228 14.22 17.27 -15.04
N ASP A 229 12.94 17.60 -14.94
CA ASP A 229 12.33 18.77 -15.60
C ASP A 229 12.54 20.07 -14.80
N LYS A 230 13.20 19.98 -13.63
CA LYS A 230 13.44 21.12 -12.71
C LYS A 230 12.15 21.83 -12.31
N LEU A 231 11.08 21.07 -12.13
CA LEU A 231 9.79 21.58 -11.66
C LEU A 231 9.75 21.63 -10.12
N PRO A 232 8.94 22.53 -9.54
CA PRO A 232 8.76 22.57 -8.10
C PRO A 232 8.30 21.19 -7.55
N LEU A 233 8.89 20.74 -6.45
CA LEU A 233 8.54 19.47 -5.82
C LEU A 233 7.40 19.68 -4.81
N PRO A 234 6.53 18.67 -4.59
CA PRO A 234 5.49 18.71 -3.58
C PRO A 234 6.08 18.72 -2.16
N ALA A 235 5.26 19.10 -1.18
CA ALA A 235 5.65 19.14 0.23
C ALA A 235 6.07 17.78 0.79
N ALA A 236 5.41 16.71 0.35
CA ALA A 236 5.64 15.34 0.80
C ALA A 236 5.10 14.34 -0.21
N ILE A 237 5.57 13.10 -0.12
CA ILE A 237 5.03 11.99 -0.91
C ILE A 237 4.74 10.76 -0.06
N GLY A 238 3.81 9.92 -0.55
CA GLY A 238 3.49 8.61 0.00
C GLY A 238 3.72 7.49 -1.00
N ILE A 239 4.59 6.53 -0.67
CA ILE A 239 4.83 5.32 -1.44
C ILE A 239 4.25 4.15 -0.63
N PHE A 240 3.01 3.75 -0.95
CA PHE A 240 2.29 2.74 -0.19
C PHE A 240 2.23 1.42 -0.94
N CYS A 241 2.55 0.31 -0.27
CA CYS A 241 2.57 -1.03 -0.87
C CYS A 241 3.38 -1.04 -2.19
N ALA A 242 4.51 -0.32 -2.21
CA ALA A 242 5.28 -0.06 -3.41
C ALA A 242 6.75 0.27 -3.08
N SER A 243 7.50 0.59 -4.11
CA SER A 243 8.90 0.98 -4.02
C SER A 243 9.25 2.00 -5.09
N ALA A 244 10.45 2.59 -5.03
CA ALA A 244 11.04 3.36 -6.11
C ALA A 244 11.83 2.47 -7.11
N ASP A 245 11.43 1.19 -7.23
CA ASP A 245 12.06 0.16 -8.05
C ASP A 245 10.99 -0.64 -8.82
N ALA A 246 10.89 -0.44 -10.13
CA ALA A 246 9.94 -1.15 -11.00
C ALA A 246 10.22 -2.66 -11.14
N ARG A 247 11.39 -3.13 -10.71
CA ARG A 247 11.77 -4.55 -10.76
C ARG A 247 11.19 -5.34 -9.58
N TRP A 248 10.78 -4.66 -8.51
CA TRP A 248 10.23 -5.28 -7.30
C TRP A 248 11.14 -6.34 -6.71
N GLY A 249 12.46 -6.05 -6.60
CA GLY A 249 13.47 -6.99 -6.15
C GLY A 249 13.38 -7.34 -4.67
N GLY A 250 14.11 -8.41 -4.30
CA GLY A 250 14.31 -8.85 -2.91
C GLY A 250 13.49 -10.07 -2.49
N ASP A 251 13.77 -10.55 -1.28
CA ASP A 251 13.34 -11.86 -0.79
C ASP A 251 11.82 -12.01 -0.63
N SER A 252 11.13 -10.93 -0.25
CA SER A 252 9.68 -10.96 -0.06
C SER A 252 8.92 -11.33 -1.34
N ARG A 253 9.50 -11.12 -2.51
CA ARG A 253 8.94 -11.55 -3.79
C ARG A 253 8.82 -13.08 -3.88
N ALA A 254 9.73 -13.82 -3.22
CA ALA A 254 9.72 -15.28 -3.23
C ALA A 254 8.64 -15.89 -2.32
N PHE A 255 8.33 -15.25 -1.18
CA PHE A 255 7.40 -15.77 -0.18
C PHE A 255 6.12 -14.93 -0.01
N GLY A 256 6.09 -13.70 -0.48
CA GLY A 256 4.93 -12.80 -0.42
C GLY A 256 3.83 -13.22 -1.38
N ARG A 257 3.10 -14.27 -1.04
CA ARG A 257 1.92 -14.68 -1.84
C ARG A 257 0.74 -13.73 -1.60
N PRO A 258 -0.11 -13.50 -2.58
CA PRO A 258 -0.44 -14.33 -3.76
C PRO A 258 0.13 -13.82 -5.09
N PHE A 259 0.86 -12.70 -5.10
CA PHE A 259 1.25 -11.99 -6.32
C PHE A 259 2.49 -12.57 -7.04
N GLN A 260 3.11 -13.61 -6.50
CA GLN A 260 4.25 -14.25 -7.14
C GLN A 260 3.92 -14.72 -8.57
N ALA A 261 2.72 -15.27 -8.78
CA ALA A 261 2.27 -15.67 -10.11
C ALA A 261 2.05 -14.49 -11.05
N LEU A 262 1.58 -13.33 -10.54
CA LEU A 262 1.38 -12.10 -11.32
C LEU A 262 2.69 -11.43 -11.69
N ALA A 263 3.63 -11.36 -10.76
CA ALA A 263 4.94 -10.76 -10.97
C ALA A 263 5.82 -11.53 -11.98
N GLN A 264 5.48 -12.78 -12.27
CA GLN A 264 6.17 -13.62 -13.24
C GLN A 264 5.51 -13.63 -14.63
N ARG A 265 4.30 -13.09 -14.78
CA ARG A 265 3.59 -13.05 -16.07
C ARG A 265 4.07 -11.87 -16.90
N GLU A 266 4.24 -12.09 -18.21
CA GLU A 266 4.63 -11.03 -19.16
C GLU A 266 3.61 -9.89 -19.20
N ASP A 267 2.32 -10.20 -19.01
CA ASP A 267 1.23 -9.21 -18.99
C ASP A 267 1.29 -8.25 -17.80
N SER A 268 1.93 -8.62 -16.66
CA SER A 268 2.19 -7.68 -15.56
C SER A 268 3.22 -6.60 -15.90
N ARG A 269 3.94 -6.78 -16.99
CA ARG A 269 4.89 -5.82 -17.56
C ARG A 269 4.33 -5.07 -18.78
N ALA A 270 3.04 -5.24 -19.09
CA ALA A 270 2.46 -4.65 -20.28
C ALA A 270 2.65 -3.13 -20.37
N TYR A 271 2.64 -2.44 -19.21
CA TYR A 271 2.89 -1.00 -19.15
C TYR A 271 4.34 -0.62 -19.44
N PHE A 272 5.29 -1.44 -19.00
CA PHE A 272 6.74 -1.24 -19.22
C PHE A 272 7.29 -2.08 -20.36
N LYS A 273 6.44 -2.45 -21.32
CA LYS A 273 6.89 -3.22 -22.48
C LYS A 273 8.03 -2.49 -23.20
N ASP A 274 9.09 -3.23 -23.48
CA ASP A 274 10.29 -2.75 -24.18
C ASP A 274 11.03 -1.58 -23.47
N ILE A 275 10.77 -1.36 -22.18
CA ILE A 275 11.41 -0.33 -21.37
C ILE A 275 12.51 -0.93 -20.50
N ASP A 276 13.66 -0.26 -20.45
CA ASP A 276 14.71 -0.59 -19.49
C ASP A 276 14.25 -0.25 -18.07
N LEU A 277 14.04 -1.27 -17.24
CA LEU A 277 13.64 -1.09 -15.86
C LEU A 277 14.75 -0.47 -14.97
N PHE A 278 15.98 -0.32 -15.46
CA PHE A 278 17.05 0.42 -14.80
C PHE A 278 17.08 1.91 -15.18
N ASP A 279 16.19 2.36 -16.06
CA ASP A 279 16.08 3.78 -16.39
C ASP A 279 15.79 4.61 -15.11
N PRO A 280 16.51 5.75 -14.89
CA PRO A 280 16.32 6.62 -13.71
C PRO A 280 14.92 7.16 -13.52
N LEU A 281 14.13 7.23 -14.58
CA LEU A 281 12.74 7.68 -14.53
C LEU A 281 11.75 6.56 -14.23
N VAL A 282 12.18 5.30 -14.34
CA VAL A 282 11.39 4.09 -14.08
C VAL A 282 11.74 3.51 -12.71
N SER A 283 13.03 3.41 -12.41
CA SER A 283 13.54 2.95 -11.11
C SER A 283 14.52 3.96 -10.51
N PRO A 284 14.03 5.06 -9.95
CA PRO A 284 14.89 6.09 -9.39
C PRO A 284 15.77 5.62 -8.23
N ILE A 285 15.51 4.46 -7.66
CA ILE A 285 16.30 3.87 -6.58
C ILE A 285 17.78 3.69 -6.91
N GLU A 286 18.12 3.50 -8.19
CA GLU A 286 19.50 3.32 -8.66
C GLU A 286 20.28 4.65 -8.77
N PHE A 287 19.62 5.80 -8.54
CA PHE A 287 20.17 7.12 -8.81
C PHE A 287 20.20 7.99 -7.56
N PRO A 288 21.24 7.89 -6.70
CA PRO A 288 21.33 8.62 -5.44
C PRO A 288 21.19 10.14 -5.58
N ALA A 289 21.67 10.73 -6.68
CA ALA A 289 21.51 12.17 -6.94
C ALA A 289 20.06 12.60 -7.17
N THR A 290 19.24 11.71 -7.72
CA THR A 290 17.79 11.93 -7.85
C THR A 290 17.10 11.72 -6.51
N LEU A 291 17.42 10.63 -5.80
CA LEU A 291 16.86 10.33 -4.47
C LEU A 291 17.15 11.42 -3.44
N ALA A 292 18.33 12.04 -3.49
CA ALA A 292 18.70 13.17 -2.61
C ALA A 292 17.77 14.37 -2.72
N GLN A 293 17.03 14.50 -3.81
CA GLN A 293 16.07 15.57 -4.06
C GLN A 293 14.62 15.18 -3.72
N PHE A 294 14.38 13.91 -3.33
CA PHE A 294 13.02 13.49 -2.98
C PHE A 294 12.52 14.28 -1.76
N PRO A 295 11.28 14.76 -1.79
CA PRO A 295 10.67 15.41 -0.63
C PRO A 295 10.51 14.42 0.53
N PRO A 296 10.13 14.87 1.73
CA PRO A 296 9.75 13.99 2.83
C PRO A 296 8.85 12.86 2.34
N THR A 297 9.26 11.61 2.58
CA THR A 297 8.65 10.42 1.97
C THR A 297 8.13 9.48 3.04
N LEU A 298 6.83 9.19 3.01
CA LEU A 298 6.23 8.13 3.83
C LEU A 298 6.17 6.83 3.02
N VAL A 299 6.88 5.80 3.48
CA VAL A 299 6.83 4.45 2.90
C VAL A 299 5.99 3.56 3.80
N ILE A 300 4.94 2.93 3.24
CA ILE A 300 4.09 1.97 3.97
C ILE A 300 4.10 0.64 3.24
N THR A 301 4.40 -0.43 3.97
CA THR A 301 4.34 -1.80 3.45
C THR A 301 3.76 -2.76 4.48
N GLY A 302 3.54 -4.01 4.11
CA GLY A 302 3.07 -5.08 4.98
C GLY A 302 4.08 -6.20 5.12
N THR A 303 4.15 -6.83 6.29
CA THR A 303 5.10 -7.93 6.56
C THR A 303 4.88 -9.19 5.70
N ARG A 304 3.74 -9.28 5.01
CA ARG A 304 3.40 -10.38 4.09
C ARG A 304 3.28 -9.91 2.64
N ALA A 305 3.61 -8.66 2.38
CA ALA A 305 3.54 -8.08 1.06
C ALA A 305 4.75 -8.48 0.22
N PHE A 306 4.52 -8.80 -1.05
CA PHE A 306 5.59 -9.20 -1.97
C PHE A 306 6.58 -8.06 -2.23
N GLU A 307 6.13 -6.83 -2.14
CA GLU A 307 6.93 -5.62 -2.33
C GLU A 307 7.72 -5.18 -1.09
N MET A 308 7.58 -5.87 0.06
CA MET A 308 8.17 -5.45 1.33
C MET A 308 9.68 -5.21 1.24
N SER A 309 10.42 -6.14 0.64
CA SER A 309 11.88 -6.00 0.50
C SER A 309 12.26 -4.77 -0.33
N ALA A 310 11.55 -4.53 -1.44
CA ALA A 310 11.79 -3.38 -2.29
C ALA A 310 11.42 -2.06 -1.60
N ALA A 311 10.34 -2.04 -0.80
CA ALA A 311 9.94 -0.90 0.02
C ALA A 311 10.99 -0.56 1.09
N VAL A 312 11.49 -1.58 1.82
CA VAL A 312 12.57 -1.43 2.81
C VAL A 312 13.86 -0.94 2.15
N ASN A 313 14.19 -1.48 0.97
CA ASN A 313 15.36 -1.02 0.22
C ASN A 313 15.19 0.43 -0.26
N THR A 314 14.00 0.82 -0.72
CA THR A 314 13.68 2.23 -1.05
C THR A 314 13.94 3.15 0.12
N HIS A 315 13.41 2.82 1.31
CA HIS A 315 13.67 3.60 2.52
C HIS A 315 15.18 3.71 2.82
N LYS A 316 15.91 2.59 2.78
CA LYS A 316 17.35 2.56 3.02
C LYS A 316 18.12 3.46 2.05
N GLU A 317 17.82 3.41 0.76
CA GLU A 317 18.52 4.20 -0.25
C GLU A 317 18.15 5.70 -0.14
N LEU A 318 16.91 6.04 0.22
CA LEU A 318 16.52 7.43 0.55
C LEU A 318 17.31 7.98 1.74
N VAL A 319 17.47 7.20 2.82
CA VAL A 319 18.30 7.59 4.00
C VAL A 319 19.74 7.83 3.57
N LYS A 320 20.33 6.91 2.79
CA LYS A 320 21.71 7.06 2.29
C LYS A 320 21.88 8.31 1.41
N ALA A 321 20.87 8.65 0.64
CA ALA A 321 20.87 9.85 -0.21
C ALA A 321 20.68 11.15 0.59
N GLY A 322 20.41 11.09 1.88
CA GLY A 322 20.19 12.26 2.75
C GLY A 322 18.76 12.81 2.71
N SER A 323 17.82 12.09 2.10
CA SER A 323 16.40 12.41 2.18
C SER A 323 15.85 12.12 3.58
N MET A 324 14.63 12.58 3.87
CA MET A 324 13.93 12.35 5.15
C MET A 324 12.78 11.34 4.96
N PRO A 325 13.05 10.03 4.83
CA PRO A 325 11.98 9.05 4.74
C PRO A 325 11.52 8.60 6.12
N THR A 326 10.23 8.26 6.21
CA THR A 326 9.66 7.50 7.33
C THR A 326 9.10 6.19 6.78
N CYS A 327 9.51 5.07 7.36
CA CYS A 327 8.97 3.76 6.97
C CYS A 327 8.08 3.20 8.08
N THR A 328 6.89 2.76 7.71
CA THR A 328 5.96 2.07 8.60
C THR A 328 5.56 0.74 7.97
N SER A 329 5.78 -0.36 8.68
CA SER A 329 5.31 -1.68 8.28
C SER A 329 4.05 -2.05 9.05
N GLY A 330 2.97 -2.32 8.33
CA GLY A 330 1.76 -2.93 8.89
C GLY A 330 1.89 -4.45 9.00
N MET A 331 1.35 -5.03 10.06
CA MET A 331 1.35 -6.48 10.22
C MET A 331 0.25 -7.11 9.34
N ALA A 332 0.64 -8.14 8.57
CA ALA A 332 -0.26 -9.00 7.80
C ALA A 332 -1.04 -8.35 6.63
N TRP A 333 -0.47 -7.38 5.95
CA TRP A 333 -1.01 -6.91 4.68
C TRP A 333 -0.43 -7.73 3.53
N ALA A 334 -1.23 -8.65 3.01
CA ALA A 334 -1.21 -9.03 1.61
C ALA A 334 -2.37 -8.26 0.98
N MET A 335 -2.11 -7.51 -0.08
CA MET A 335 -3.19 -6.78 -0.76
C MET A 335 -4.22 -7.76 -1.32
N PRO A 336 -5.45 -7.79 -0.83
CA PRO A 336 -6.55 -8.25 -1.62
C PRO A 336 -7.21 -7.02 -2.26
N PHE A 337 -7.44 -7.04 -3.53
CA PHE A 337 -8.29 -6.07 -4.21
C PHE A 337 -9.69 -5.92 -3.60
N SER A 338 -10.01 -6.65 -2.55
CA SER A 338 -11.36 -6.83 -2.04
C SER A 338 -11.61 -6.50 -0.57
N THR A 339 -10.63 -6.18 0.29
CA THR A 339 -10.98 -6.07 1.72
C THR A 339 -10.37 -4.89 2.46
N THR A 340 -11.27 -4.13 3.05
CA THR A 340 -11.22 -3.33 4.29
C THR A 340 -9.86 -2.89 4.83
N LEU A 341 -9.71 -1.59 5.03
CA LEU A 341 -8.73 -0.93 5.89
C LEU A 341 -9.19 -0.98 7.37
N PRO A 342 -8.89 -2.02 8.16
CA PRO A 342 -9.29 -2.05 9.58
C PRO A 342 -8.35 -1.24 10.48
N CYS A 343 -7.22 -0.76 9.96
CA CYS A 343 -6.17 -0.16 10.79
C CYS A 343 -6.47 1.27 11.25
N LEU A 344 -7.44 1.96 10.65
CA LEU A 344 -7.74 3.35 10.97
C LEU A 344 -8.75 3.56 12.12
N ASN A 345 -9.38 2.50 12.61
CA ASN A 345 -10.40 2.60 13.68
C ASN A 345 -9.85 2.89 15.09
N ARG A 346 -8.54 2.93 15.29
CA ARG A 346 -7.96 3.19 16.63
C ARG A 346 -7.88 4.68 16.99
N ALA A 347 -7.88 5.57 16.03
CA ALA A 347 -7.72 7.00 16.26
C ALA A 347 -8.98 7.70 16.83
N ARG A 348 -10.20 7.16 16.60
CA ARG A 348 -11.46 7.77 17.12
C ARG A 348 -11.77 7.51 18.59
N ARG A 349 -11.00 6.71 19.34
CA ARG A 349 -11.30 6.39 20.76
C ARG A 349 -10.40 7.09 21.78
N SER A 350 -9.50 7.98 21.36
CA SER A 350 -8.56 8.68 22.25
C SER A 350 -8.47 10.19 21.98
N MET A 351 -9.50 10.80 21.40
CA MET A 351 -9.70 12.26 21.37
C MET A 351 -11.02 12.62 22.03
#